data_59fad839a5e012dcac0fc5235b34b553
#
_entry.id   59fad839a5e012dcac0fc5235b34b553
#
_cell.length_a   1.000
_cell.length_b   1.000
_cell.length_c   1.000
_cell.angle_alpha   90.00
_cell.angle_beta   90.00
_cell.angle_gamma   90.00
#
_symmetry.space_group_name_H-M   'P 1'
#
loop_
_entity.id
_entity.type
_entity.pdbx_description
1 polymer ?
#
loop_
_entity_poly.entity_id
_entity_poly.type
_entity_poly.pdbx_seq_one_letter_code
_entity_poly.pdbx_strand_id
1 'polypeptide(L)'
;WEIIWSKELVIILLSSISTLLLVVFTLIFGNQGPDTSLWAGIKVIPVYFICTMLYLNFAYFLSFWVKKSGLAIGLLLLYSIIIENLITFKLPDTVAQYFPMKMLSAMIPNPLGSMLSLEAEVQLTVQYTLVSIAYIGFFIFLIKWMLDKGHAAK
;
A
#
# COMPACT_ATOMS: atom_id res chain seq x y z
N TRP A 1 14.95 16.46 -9.85
CA TRP A 1 13.50 16.28 -9.86
C TRP A 1 13.03 15.33 -10.98
N GLU A 2 13.58 15.41 -12.17
CA GLU A 2 13.17 14.61 -13.34
C GLU A 2 13.22 13.09 -13.08
N ILE A 3 14.25 12.62 -12.38
CA ILE A 3 14.41 11.20 -12.04
C ILE A 3 13.30 10.71 -11.11
N ILE A 4 12.92 11.52 -10.12
CA ILE A 4 11.85 11.15 -9.20
C ILE A 4 10.51 11.12 -9.94
N TRP A 5 10.21 12.16 -10.71
CA TRP A 5 8.96 12.24 -11.47
C TRP A 5 8.79 11.10 -12.46
N SER A 6 9.87 10.72 -13.17
CA SER A 6 9.81 9.59 -14.10
C SER A 6 9.51 8.27 -13.40
N LYS A 7 10.04 8.05 -12.20
CA LYS A 7 9.76 6.85 -11.40
C LYS A 7 8.35 6.87 -10.80
N GLU A 8 7.89 8.02 -10.32
CA GLU A 8 6.52 8.18 -9.85
C GLU A 8 5.49 7.93 -10.95
N LEU A 9 5.74 8.41 -12.16
CA LEU A 9 4.88 8.10 -13.32
C LEU A 9 4.77 6.60 -13.57
N VAL A 10 5.89 5.86 -13.46
CA VAL A 10 5.87 4.39 -13.60
C VAL A 10 5.06 3.75 -12.46
N ILE A 11 5.19 4.24 -11.24
CA ILE A 11 4.41 3.73 -10.09
C ILE A 11 2.91 3.98 -10.30
N ILE A 12 2.53 5.19 -10.74
CA ILE A 12 1.13 5.53 -11.05
C ILE A 12 0.59 4.62 -12.17
N LEU A 13 1.38 4.40 -13.23
CA LEU A 13 1.00 3.55 -14.35
C LEU A 13 0.81 2.10 -13.91
N LEU A 14 1.74 1.55 -13.14
CA LEU A 14 1.63 0.19 -12.59
C LEU A 14 0.42 0.04 -11.66
N SER A 15 0.20 1.01 -10.78
CA SER A 15 -0.98 1.02 -9.89
C SER A 15 -2.28 1.08 -10.68
N SER A 16 -2.32 1.88 -11.76
CA SER A 16 -3.49 1.99 -12.65
C SER A 16 -3.77 0.69 -13.37
N ILE A 17 -2.74 0.04 -13.93
CA ILE A 17 -2.87 -1.26 -14.60
C ILE A 17 -3.36 -2.33 -13.62
N SER A 18 -2.76 -2.39 -12.41
CA SER A 18 -3.16 -3.33 -11.38
C SER A 18 -4.62 -3.15 -10.97
N THR A 19 -5.04 -1.90 -10.79
CA THR A 19 -6.43 -1.58 -10.43
C THR A 19 -7.40 -1.93 -11.57
N LEU A 20 -7.01 -1.68 -12.83
CA LEU A 20 -7.81 -2.05 -13.99
C LEU A 20 -7.97 -3.57 -14.11
N LEU A 21 -6.90 -4.32 -13.89
CA LEU A 21 -6.96 -5.78 -13.84
C LEU A 21 -7.90 -6.27 -12.74
N LEU A 22 -7.83 -5.68 -11.54
CA LEU A 22 -8.76 -6.02 -10.45
C LEU A 22 -10.20 -5.80 -10.88
N VAL A 23 -10.53 -4.68 -11.51
CA VAL A 23 -11.89 -4.40 -12.02
C VAL A 23 -12.32 -5.44 -13.05
N VAL A 24 -11.46 -5.74 -14.03
CA VAL A 24 -11.75 -6.74 -15.07
C VAL A 24 -12.00 -8.12 -14.45
N PHE A 25 -11.15 -8.57 -13.53
CA PHE A 25 -11.34 -9.84 -12.85
C PHE A 25 -12.62 -9.86 -12.00
N THR A 26 -12.93 -8.77 -11.33
CA THR A 26 -14.18 -8.66 -10.56
C THR A 26 -15.41 -8.74 -11.46
N LEU A 27 -15.36 -8.15 -12.66
CA LEU A 27 -16.47 -8.24 -13.62
C LEU A 27 -16.64 -9.65 -14.23
N ILE A 28 -15.52 -10.37 -14.44
CA ILE A 28 -15.56 -11.72 -15.05
C ILE A 28 -15.92 -12.78 -14.01
N PHE A 29 -15.34 -12.71 -12.82
CA PHE A 29 -15.44 -13.76 -11.79
C PHE A 29 -16.28 -13.33 -10.58
N GLY A 30 -16.73 -12.08 -10.52
CA GLY A 30 -17.56 -11.60 -9.43
C GLY A 30 -18.86 -12.40 -9.33
N ASN A 31 -19.11 -12.95 -8.15
CA ASN A 31 -20.33 -13.73 -7.91
C ASN A 31 -21.54 -12.81 -7.88
N GLN A 32 -22.38 -12.89 -8.90
CA GLN A 32 -23.63 -12.11 -8.99
C GLN A 32 -24.73 -12.83 -8.19
N GLY A 33 -24.59 -12.83 -6.86
CA GLY A 33 -25.69 -13.28 -6.01
C GLY A 33 -26.84 -12.26 -6.03
N PRO A 34 -28.08 -12.67 -5.71
CA PRO A 34 -29.25 -11.79 -5.74
C PRO A 34 -29.13 -10.56 -4.81
N ASP A 35 -28.22 -10.60 -3.81
CA ASP A 35 -28.02 -9.53 -2.83
C ASP A 35 -26.73 -8.73 -3.04
N THR A 36 -25.91 -9.06 -4.06
CA THR A 36 -24.64 -8.37 -4.34
C THR A 36 -24.82 -7.34 -5.46
N SER A 37 -24.97 -6.08 -5.11
CA SER A 37 -24.94 -5.01 -6.10
C SER A 37 -23.50 -4.76 -6.56
N LEU A 38 -23.27 -4.66 -7.89
CA LEU A 38 -21.98 -4.27 -8.47
C LEU A 38 -21.46 -2.94 -7.91
N TRP A 39 -22.36 -2.08 -7.46
CA TRP A 39 -22.06 -0.77 -6.86
C TRP A 39 -21.49 -0.87 -5.44
N ALA A 40 -21.76 -1.94 -4.70
CA ALA A 40 -21.21 -2.11 -3.35
C ALA A 40 -19.69 -2.20 -3.36
N GLY A 41 -19.09 -2.80 -4.41
CA GLY A 41 -17.65 -2.93 -4.58
C GLY A 41 -16.93 -1.69 -5.12
N ILE A 42 -17.64 -0.69 -5.67
CA ILE A 42 -17.00 0.45 -6.36
C ILE A 42 -16.10 1.28 -5.43
N LYS A 43 -16.42 1.32 -4.13
CA LYS A 43 -15.64 2.01 -3.10
C LYS A 43 -14.26 1.37 -2.86
N VAL A 44 -14.12 0.09 -3.18
CA VAL A 44 -12.86 -0.64 -2.98
C VAL A 44 -11.82 -0.26 -4.05
N ILE A 45 -12.28 0.15 -5.24
CA ILE A 45 -11.40 0.49 -6.38
C ILE A 45 -10.40 1.60 -6.04
N PRO A 46 -10.83 2.80 -5.59
CA PRO A 46 -9.89 3.88 -5.25
C PRO A 46 -9.01 3.52 -4.05
N VAL A 47 -9.53 2.76 -3.10
CA VAL A 47 -8.78 2.29 -1.94
C VAL A 47 -7.66 1.36 -2.37
N TYR A 48 -7.95 0.39 -3.23
CA TYR A 48 -6.96 -0.53 -3.77
C TYR A 48 -5.86 0.20 -4.56
N PHE A 49 -6.24 1.23 -5.34
CA PHE A 49 -5.29 2.07 -6.05
C PHE A 49 -4.31 2.77 -5.09
N ILE A 50 -4.82 3.40 -4.04
CA ILE A 50 -4.00 4.10 -3.03
C ILE A 50 -3.12 3.10 -2.28
N CYS A 51 -3.65 1.93 -1.90
CA CYS A 51 -2.88 0.87 -1.26
C CYS A 51 -1.71 0.40 -2.12
N THR A 52 -1.97 0.16 -3.41
CA THR A 52 -0.93 -0.27 -4.36
C THR A 52 0.11 0.82 -4.56
N MET A 53 -0.30 2.09 -4.67
CA MET A 53 0.62 3.22 -4.73
C MET A 53 1.50 3.33 -3.48
N LEU A 54 0.92 3.20 -2.29
CA LEU A 54 1.68 3.27 -1.04
C LEU A 54 2.72 2.14 -0.97
N TYR A 55 2.30 0.90 -1.30
CA TYR A 55 3.19 -0.25 -1.30
C TYR A 55 4.37 -0.09 -2.27
N LEU A 56 4.10 0.37 -3.50
CA LEU A 56 5.12 0.59 -4.51
C LEU A 56 6.07 1.74 -4.14
N ASN A 57 5.55 2.83 -3.55
CA ASN A 57 6.38 3.93 -3.06
C ASN A 57 7.28 3.49 -1.91
N PHE A 58 6.78 2.66 -1.01
CA PHE A 58 7.60 2.10 0.05
C PHE A 58 8.69 1.17 -0.49
N ALA A 59 8.36 0.31 -1.45
CA ALA A 59 9.34 -0.53 -2.15
C ALA A 59 10.40 0.31 -2.88
N TYR A 60 9.99 1.40 -3.52
CA TYR A 60 10.90 2.33 -4.19
C TYR A 60 11.86 3.01 -3.21
N PHE A 61 11.33 3.49 -2.07
CA PHE A 61 12.15 4.05 -1.00
C PHE A 61 13.20 3.04 -0.50
N LEU A 62 12.81 1.80 -0.20
CA LEU A 62 13.74 0.76 0.23
C LEU A 62 14.79 0.43 -0.83
N SER A 63 14.38 0.35 -2.10
CA SER A 63 15.30 0.10 -3.22
C SER A 63 16.35 1.21 -3.34
N PHE A 64 15.93 2.46 -3.12
CA PHE A 64 16.82 3.60 -3.15
C PHE A 64 17.80 3.61 -1.96
N TRP A 65 17.31 3.24 -0.78
CA TRP A 65 18.12 3.18 0.44
C TRP A 65 19.18 2.09 0.36
N VAL A 66 18.83 0.91 -0.10
CA VAL A 66 19.72 -0.28 -0.09
C VAL A 66 20.61 -0.35 -1.34
N LYS A 67 20.27 0.36 -2.42
CA LYS A 67 20.99 0.37 -3.72
C LYS A 67 21.15 -1.01 -4.39
N LYS A 68 20.45 -2.04 -3.91
CA LYS A 68 20.43 -3.41 -4.46
C LYS A 68 19.00 -3.92 -4.49
N SER A 69 18.46 -4.19 -5.68
CA SER A 69 17.05 -4.57 -5.87
C SER A 69 16.65 -5.85 -5.14
N GLY A 70 17.47 -6.90 -5.20
CA GLY A 70 17.18 -8.16 -4.50
C GLY A 70 17.13 -8.00 -2.97
N LEU A 71 18.01 -7.20 -2.41
CA LEU A 71 18.06 -6.94 -0.97
C LEU A 71 16.87 -6.03 -0.53
N ALA A 72 16.43 -5.13 -1.40
CA ALA A 72 15.25 -4.29 -1.15
C ALA A 72 13.97 -5.12 -1.07
N ILE A 73 13.80 -6.11 -1.95
CA ILE A 73 12.66 -7.04 -1.91
C ILE A 73 12.69 -7.88 -0.62
N GLY A 74 13.86 -8.44 -0.27
CA GLY A 74 14.04 -9.19 0.97
C GLY A 74 13.71 -8.35 2.21
N LEU A 75 14.15 -7.08 2.24
CA LEU A 75 13.90 -6.14 3.32
C LEU A 75 12.40 -5.77 3.41
N LEU A 76 11.74 -5.59 2.27
CA LEU A 76 10.32 -5.32 2.22
C LEU A 76 9.52 -6.48 2.82
N LEU A 77 9.83 -7.72 2.44
CA LEU A 77 9.21 -8.92 2.99
C LEU A 77 9.49 -9.07 4.49
N LEU A 78 10.74 -8.89 4.90
CA LEU A 78 11.15 -8.96 6.30
C LEU A 78 10.44 -7.89 7.14
N TYR A 79 10.32 -6.67 6.61
CA TYR A 79 9.59 -5.60 7.27
C TYR A 79 8.11 -5.95 7.44
N SER A 80 7.45 -6.36 6.35
CA SER A 80 6.00 -6.60 6.36
C SER A 80 5.60 -7.82 7.22
N ILE A 81 6.42 -8.87 7.26
CA ILE A 81 6.09 -10.11 7.97
C ILE A 81 6.59 -10.09 9.42
N ILE A 82 7.77 -9.56 9.67
CA ILE A 82 8.45 -9.69 10.96
C ILE A 82 8.52 -8.37 11.69
N ILE A 83 9.14 -7.34 11.11
CA ILE A 83 9.49 -6.11 11.83
C ILE A 83 8.24 -5.38 12.28
N GLU A 84 7.29 -5.16 11.37
CA GLU A 84 6.07 -4.42 11.69
C GLU A 84 5.22 -5.17 12.72
N ASN A 85 5.08 -6.49 12.60
CA ASN A 85 4.33 -7.29 13.57
C ASN A 85 4.97 -7.27 14.96
N LEU A 86 6.31 -7.32 15.05
CA LEU A 86 7.01 -7.21 16.34
C LEU A 86 6.85 -5.84 17.00
N ILE A 87 6.89 -4.78 16.20
CA ILE A 87 6.70 -3.41 16.70
C ILE A 87 5.26 -3.21 17.16
N THR A 88 4.29 -3.58 16.32
CA THR A 88 2.86 -3.40 16.63
C THR A 88 2.40 -4.25 17.80
N PHE A 89 3.03 -5.40 18.07
CA PHE A 89 2.73 -6.22 19.25
C PHE A 89 3.03 -5.52 20.57
N LYS A 90 4.02 -4.62 20.58
CA LYS A 90 4.41 -3.87 21.79
C LYS A 90 3.70 -2.52 21.93
N LEU A 91 3.02 -2.06 20.90
CA LEU A 91 2.36 -0.77 20.86
C LEU A 91 0.86 -0.91 21.18
N PRO A 92 0.23 0.11 21.80
CA PRO A 92 -1.21 0.15 21.94
C PRO A 92 -1.89 0.16 20.56
N ASP A 93 -3.03 -0.51 20.44
CA ASP A 93 -3.77 -0.68 19.19
C ASP A 93 -4.09 0.66 18.50
N THR A 94 -4.30 1.71 19.27
CA THR A 94 -4.55 3.07 18.77
C THR A 94 -3.42 3.63 17.89
N VAL A 95 -2.17 3.20 18.12
CA VAL A 95 -1.00 3.63 17.33
C VAL A 95 -0.64 2.57 16.31
N ALA A 96 -0.73 1.30 16.67
CA ALA A 96 -0.39 0.17 15.83
C ALA A 96 -1.18 0.12 14.51
N GLN A 97 -2.44 0.57 14.52
CA GLN A 97 -3.31 0.59 13.33
C GLN A 97 -2.83 1.54 12.22
N TYR A 98 -2.00 2.54 12.54
CA TYR A 98 -1.48 3.51 11.57
C TYR A 98 -0.16 3.10 10.93
N PHE A 99 0.39 1.94 11.27
CA PHE A 99 1.58 1.42 10.62
C PHE A 99 1.27 1.03 9.16
N PRO A 100 2.20 1.30 8.20
CA PRO A 100 1.89 1.26 6.78
C PRO A 100 1.34 -0.09 6.31
N MET A 101 1.93 -1.22 6.70
CA MET A 101 1.46 -2.53 6.24
C MET A 101 0.20 -3.00 6.98
N LYS A 102 0.09 -2.69 8.28
CA LYS A 102 -1.10 -3.01 9.08
C LYS A 102 -2.31 -2.21 8.60
N MET A 103 -2.09 -0.94 8.27
CA MET A 103 -3.11 -0.08 7.68
C MET A 103 -3.54 -0.58 6.29
N LEU A 104 -2.59 -0.98 5.43
CA LEU A 104 -2.90 -1.58 4.13
C LEU A 104 -3.74 -2.85 4.25
N SER A 105 -3.39 -3.74 5.20
CA SER A 105 -4.16 -4.96 5.42
C SER A 105 -5.56 -4.68 5.99
N ALA A 106 -5.73 -3.61 6.76
CA ALA A 106 -7.05 -3.20 7.27
C ALA A 106 -7.93 -2.55 6.20
N MET A 107 -7.33 -1.92 5.18
CA MET A 107 -8.05 -1.28 4.07
C MET A 107 -8.51 -2.27 3.00
N ILE A 108 -7.86 -3.43 2.88
CA ILE A 108 -8.19 -4.46 1.87
C ILE A 108 -9.05 -5.53 2.55
N PRO A 109 -10.26 -5.83 2.03
CA PRO A 109 -11.11 -6.87 2.59
C PRO A 109 -10.40 -8.23 2.53
N ASN A 110 -10.31 -8.90 3.67
CA ASN A 110 -9.73 -10.23 3.73
C ASN A 110 -10.79 -11.26 3.31
N PRO A 111 -10.64 -11.94 2.15
CA PRO A 111 -11.63 -12.91 1.69
C PRO A 111 -11.77 -14.14 2.61
N LEU A 112 -10.73 -14.42 3.39
CA LEU A 112 -10.76 -15.51 4.38
C LEU A 112 -11.44 -15.09 5.69
N GLY A 113 -11.52 -13.80 5.99
CA GLY A 113 -12.15 -13.27 7.20
C GLY A 113 -13.63 -13.61 7.27
N SER A 114 -14.35 -13.52 6.16
CA SER A 114 -15.77 -13.87 6.07
C SER A 114 -16.02 -15.38 6.22
N MET A 115 -15.08 -16.22 5.77
CA MET A 115 -15.17 -17.68 5.93
C MET A 115 -14.89 -18.16 7.37
N LEU A 116 -14.08 -17.39 8.12
CA LEU A 116 -13.67 -17.73 9.48
C LEU A 116 -14.49 -16.97 10.55
N SER A 117 -15.59 -16.32 10.16
CA SER A 117 -16.41 -15.43 11.04
C SER A 117 -15.58 -14.34 11.75
N LEU A 118 -14.39 -14.08 11.27
CA LEU A 118 -13.57 -12.95 11.69
C LEU A 118 -14.08 -11.74 10.91
N GLU A 119 -15.09 -11.09 11.43
CA GLU A 119 -15.64 -9.83 10.91
C GLU A 119 -14.56 -8.74 10.98
N ALA A 120 -13.66 -8.76 10.03
CA ALA A 120 -12.86 -7.59 9.70
C ALA A 120 -13.78 -6.65 8.92
N GLU A 121 -14.53 -5.81 9.63
CA GLU A 121 -15.14 -4.64 9.01
C GLU A 121 -14.01 -3.86 8.33
N VAL A 122 -14.07 -3.82 7.00
CA VAL A 122 -13.21 -2.96 6.20
C VAL A 122 -13.61 -1.53 6.56
N GLN A 123 -12.97 -0.97 7.56
CA GLN A 123 -13.14 0.44 7.92
C GLN A 123 -12.48 1.27 6.82
N LEU A 124 -13.24 1.52 5.75
CA LEU A 124 -12.93 2.52 4.72
C LEU A 124 -13.02 3.92 5.36
N THR A 125 -12.19 4.17 6.36
CA THR A 125 -12.19 5.44 7.06
C THR A 125 -11.40 6.42 6.20
N VAL A 126 -11.96 7.59 5.99
CA VAL A 126 -11.28 8.74 5.38
C VAL A 126 -9.90 8.98 6.04
N GLN A 127 -9.79 8.67 7.34
CA GLN A 127 -8.53 8.75 8.09
C GLN A 127 -7.41 7.89 7.50
N TYR A 128 -7.66 6.61 7.18
CA TYR A 128 -6.62 5.73 6.60
C TYR A 128 -6.19 6.19 5.22
N THR A 129 -7.13 6.70 4.42
CA THR A 129 -6.81 7.27 3.10
C THR A 129 -5.91 8.50 3.22
N LEU A 130 -6.22 9.42 4.14
CA LEU A 130 -5.39 10.61 4.38
C LEU A 130 -4.00 10.24 4.90
N VAL A 131 -3.91 9.28 5.82
CA VAL A 131 -2.62 8.80 6.34
C VAL A 131 -1.81 8.11 5.24
N SER A 132 -2.45 7.35 4.34
CA SER A 132 -1.76 6.72 3.19
C SER A 132 -1.15 7.76 2.26
N ILE A 133 -1.89 8.83 1.95
CA ILE A 133 -1.40 9.94 1.12
C ILE A 133 -0.23 10.64 1.82
N ALA A 134 -0.33 10.84 3.14
CA ALA A 134 0.77 11.44 3.92
C ALA A 134 2.03 10.56 3.88
N TYR A 135 1.91 9.24 3.98
CA TYR A 135 3.04 8.32 3.83
C TYR A 135 3.68 8.36 2.44
N ILE A 136 2.87 8.41 1.38
CA ILE A 136 3.38 8.55 -0.01
C ILE A 136 4.22 9.83 -0.11
N GLY A 137 3.67 10.97 0.34
CA GLY A 137 4.39 12.24 0.35
C GLY A 137 5.67 12.19 1.18
N PHE A 138 5.63 11.53 2.33
CA PHE A 138 6.79 11.34 3.21
C PHE A 138 7.90 10.50 2.54
N PHE A 139 7.56 9.40 1.88
CA PHE A 139 8.55 8.59 1.17
C PHE A 139 9.18 9.34 -0.01
N ILE A 140 8.38 10.08 -0.79
CA ILE A 140 8.90 10.93 -1.89
C ILE A 140 9.85 12.00 -1.32
N PHE A 141 9.49 12.61 -0.19
CA PHE A 141 10.35 13.60 0.47
C PHE A 141 11.67 12.97 0.94
N LEU A 142 11.65 11.77 1.54
CA LEU A 142 12.85 11.07 1.98
C LEU A 142 13.76 10.72 0.81
N ILE A 143 13.21 10.23 -0.30
CA ILE A 143 13.97 9.91 -1.51
C ILE A 143 14.65 11.18 -2.03
N LYS A 144 13.92 12.29 -2.09
CA LYS A 144 14.50 13.58 -2.49
C LYS A 144 15.64 14.00 -1.59
N TRP A 145 15.42 13.97 -0.29
CA TRP A 145 16.44 14.34 0.69
C TRP A 145 17.73 13.49 0.57
N MET A 146 17.57 12.19 0.30
CA MET A 146 18.71 11.30 0.06
C MET A 146 19.45 11.61 -1.24
N LEU A 147 18.72 11.99 -2.31
CA LEU A 147 19.33 12.41 -3.58
C LEU A 147 20.13 13.69 -3.42
N ASP A 148 19.57 14.69 -2.75
CA ASP A 148 20.24 15.97 -2.53
C ASP A 148 21.53 15.79 -1.73
N LYS A 149 21.53 14.95 -0.69
CA LYS A 149 22.74 14.60 0.07
C LYS A 149 23.77 13.81 -0.73
N GLY A 150 23.32 12.89 -1.60
CA GLY A 150 24.20 12.10 -2.46
C GLY A 150 24.92 12.96 -3.52
N HIS A 151 24.36 14.10 -3.91
CA HIS A 151 24.99 15.05 -4.84
C HIS A 151 25.94 16.01 -4.14
N ALA A 152 25.71 16.31 -2.86
CA ALA A 152 26.59 17.19 -2.06
C ALA A 152 27.90 16.49 -1.61
N ALA A 153 28.00 15.15 -1.75
CA ALA A 153 29.14 14.36 -1.34
C ALA A 153 30.11 13.97 -2.49
N LYS A 154 29.88 14.53 -3.69
CA LYS A 154 30.77 14.44 -4.86
C LYS A 154 31.34 15.81 -5.20
#